data_7607925818826ce63ebb6378e8bc021c
#
_entry.id   7607925818826ce63ebb6378e8bc021c
#
_cell.length_a   1.000
_cell.length_b   1.000
_cell.length_c   1.000
_cell.angle_alpha   90.00
_cell.angle_beta   90.00
_cell.angle_gamma   90.00
#
_symmetry.space_group_name_H-M   'P 1'
#
loop_
_entity.id
_entity.type
_entity.pdbx_description
1 polymer ?
#
loop_
_entity_poly.entity_id
_entity_poly.type
_entity_poly.pdbx_seq_one_letter_code
_entity_poly.pdbx_strand_id
1 'polypeptide(L)'
;RRFWKGEYGQDKISAYQTLYTCLITIAKLGSPIAPFYMDRLYLDLIQHTGKEAFKSVHLAEFPKANTVMIDKALESKMAQAQLISSLVLSLRAKEKIKVRQPLQKIMIPVASAEQKEEILAISDLIKHEVNIKEIELLEDASDILVKQIKPNFKVLGPRFGKDMRFVSTAVQNLDADAIKEIEKQGHLEVEINGKFSTLELSDVEITSQDIEGWLVANQGAVTVALDVTITESLREEGIARELVNRIQNLRKDSGFELT
;
A
#
# COMPACT_ATOMS: atom_id res chain seq x y z
N ARG A 1 -11.31 -14.94 1.64
CA ARG A 1 -12.11 -15.13 2.90
C ARG A 1 -13.60 -15.26 2.61
N ARG A 2 -14.23 -14.43 1.73
CA ARG A 2 -15.67 -14.46 1.42
C ARG A 2 -16.16 -15.82 0.91
N PHE A 3 -15.35 -16.58 0.17
CA PHE A 3 -15.76 -17.83 -0.46
C PHE A 3 -15.97 -18.99 0.52
N TRP A 4 -15.15 -19.09 1.58
CA TRP A 4 -15.19 -20.19 2.54
C TRP A 4 -15.43 -19.78 4.00
N LYS A 5 -15.51 -18.47 4.30
CA LYS A 5 -15.88 -17.96 5.62
C LYS A 5 -17.12 -17.09 5.50
N GLY A 6 -17.98 -17.17 6.47
CA GLY A 6 -19.22 -16.40 6.54
C GLY A 6 -20.46 -17.16 6.09
N GLU A 7 -21.59 -16.61 6.45
CA GLU A 7 -22.89 -17.14 6.09
C GLU A 7 -23.15 -17.09 4.57
N TYR A 8 -24.03 -17.96 4.12
CA TYR A 8 -24.40 -18.02 2.70
C TYR A 8 -25.47 -16.95 2.41
N GLY A 9 -25.02 -15.72 2.24
CA GLY A 9 -25.85 -14.54 1.99
C GLY A 9 -25.62 -13.90 0.63
N GLN A 10 -26.32 -12.80 0.36
CA GLN A 10 -26.23 -12.06 -0.90
C GLN A 10 -24.81 -11.62 -1.25
N ASP A 11 -24.01 -11.18 -0.27
CA ASP A 11 -22.61 -10.78 -0.47
C ASP A 11 -21.77 -11.95 -1.03
N LYS A 12 -21.97 -13.16 -0.50
CA LYS A 12 -21.25 -14.34 -0.96
C LYS A 12 -21.67 -14.75 -2.37
N ILE A 13 -22.97 -14.68 -2.67
CA ILE A 13 -23.50 -14.94 -4.01
C ILE A 13 -22.91 -13.93 -5.02
N SER A 14 -22.92 -12.64 -4.68
CA SER A 14 -22.35 -11.59 -5.51
C SER A 14 -20.86 -11.80 -5.77
N ALA A 15 -20.10 -12.24 -4.76
CA ALA A 15 -18.69 -12.55 -4.90
C ALA A 15 -18.45 -13.73 -5.88
N TYR A 16 -19.25 -14.80 -5.79
CA TYR A 16 -19.18 -15.92 -6.74
C TYR A 16 -19.57 -15.50 -8.17
N GLN A 17 -20.61 -14.69 -8.32
CA GLN A 17 -21.04 -14.19 -9.63
C GLN A 17 -19.96 -13.32 -10.27
N THR A 18 -19.33 -12.44 -9.49
CA THR A 18 -18.23 -11.61 -9.97
C THR A 18 -17.04 -12.46 -10.39
N LEU A 19 -16.64 -13.43 -9.55
CA LEU A 19 -15.54 -14.35 -9.89
C LEU A 19 -15.84 -15.16 -11.16
N TYR A 20 -17.06 -15.68 -11.29
CA TYR A 20 -17.49 -16.40 -12.49
C TYR A 20 -17.37 -15.51 -13.73
N THR A 21 -17.92 -14.29 -13.67
CA THR A 21 -17.86 -13.32 -14.78
C THR A 21 -16.41 -13.00 -15.18
N CYS A 22 -15.54 -12.78 -14.20
CA CYS A 22 -14.12 -12.56 -14.47
C CYS A 22 -13.45 -13.76 -15.13
N LEU A 23 -13.66 -14.97 -14.60
CA LEU A 23 -13.03 -16.19 -15.13
C LEU A 23 -13.53 -16.54 -16.54
N ILE A 24 -14.83 -16.43 -16.80
CA ILE A 24 -15.38 -16.70 -18.14
C ILE A 24 -14.88 -15.67 -19.17
N THR A 25 -14.76 -14.41 -18.76
CA THR A 25 -14.21 -13.35 -19.60
C THR A 25 -12.73 -13.59 -19.90
N ILE A 26 -11.94 -13.98 -18.90
CA ILE A 26 -10.52 -14.33 -19.07
C ILE A 26 -10.38 -15.52 -20.02
N ALA A 27 -11.23 -16.57 -19.88
CA ALA A 27 -11.20 -17.71 -20.77
C ALA A 27 -11.45 -17.31 -22.23
N LYS A 28 -12.44 -16.44 -22.47
CA LYS A 28 -12.75 -15.92 -23.81
C LYS A 28 -11.62 -15.04 -24.36
N LEU A 29 -11.05 -14.13 -23.55
CA LEU A 29 -9.95 -13.23 -23.97
C LEU A 29 -8.65 -14.00 -24.21
N GLY A 30 -8.35 -15.01 -23.39
CA GLY A 30 -7.12 -15.79 -23.47
C GLY A 30 -7.16 -16.92 -24.51
N SER A 31 -8.31 -17.25 -25.06
CA SER A 31 -8.46 -18.38 -25.98
C SER A 31 -7.57 -18.31 -27.23
N PRO A 32 -7.28 -17.15 -27.84
CA PRO A 32 -6.33 -17.07 -28.94
C PRO A 32 -4.88 -17.36 -28.56
N ILE A 33 -4.52 -17.16 -27.29
CA ILE A 33 -3.14 -17.30 -26.80
C ILE A 33 -2.90 -18.71 -26.24
N ALA A 34 -3.85 -19.23 -25.46
CA ALA A 34 -3.76 -20.51 -24.77
C ALA A 34 -5.02 -21.36 -25.02
N PRO A 35 -5.26 -21.81 -26.27
CA PRO A 35 -6.54 -22.35 -26.71
C PRO A 35 -7.03 -23.53 -25.88
N PHE A 36 -6.16 -24.50 -25.61
CA PHE A 36 -6.57 -25.72 -24.89
C PHE A 36 -6.84 -25.47 -23.40
N TYR A 37 -6.01 -24.64 -22.76
CA TYR A 37 -6.21 -24.32 -21.36
C TYR A 37 -7.47 -23.48 -21.13
N MET A 38 -7.69 -22.49 -21.99
CA MET A 38 -8.87 -21.61 -21.89
C MET A 38 -10.16 -22.34 -22.23
N ASP A 39 -10.14 -23.29 -23.17
CA ASP A 39 -11.30 -24.11 -23.44
C ASP A 39 -11.61 -25.05 -22.26
N ARG A 40 -10.60 -25.65 -21.65
CA ARG A 40 -10.78 -26.45 -20.44
C ARG A 40 -11.36 -25.63 -19.27
N LEU A 41 -10.82 -24.45 -19.02
CA LEU A 41 -11.34 -23.54 -18.00
C LEU A 41 -12.81 -23.16 -18.28
N TYR A 42 -13.11 -22.83 -19.53
CA TYR A 42 -14.47 -22.51 -19.97
C TYR A 42 -15.42 -23.68 -19.73
N LEU A 43 -15.05 -24.89 -20.13
CA LEU A 43 -15.86 -26.09 -19.95
C LEU A 43 -16.12 -26.41 -18.47
N ASP A 44 -15.11 -26.31 -17.62
CA ASP A 44 -15.25 -26.52 -16.18
C ASP A 44 -16.22 -25.50 -15.53
N LEU A 45 -16.22 -24.25 -16.00
CA LEU A 45 -17.14 -23.22 -15.53
C LEU A 45 -18.58 -23.42 -15.99
N ILE A 46 -18.80 -23.82 -17.25
CA ILE A 46 -20.15 -23.96 -17.81
C ILE A 46 -20.81 -25.26 -17.38
N GLN A 47 -20.05 -26.34 -17.14
CA GLN A 47 -20.58 -27.64 -16.78
C GLN A 47 -21.54 -27.58 -15.58
N HIS A 48 -21.23 -26.70 -14.61
CA HIS A 48 -22.01 -26.59 -13.39
C HIS A 48 -23.00 -25.44 -13.38
N THR A 49 -22.84 -24.46 -14.27
CA THR A 49 -23.67 -23.25 -14.27
C THR A 49 -24.73 -23.23 -15.38
N GLY A 50 -24.45 -23.85 -16.51
CA GLY A 50 -25.32 -23.85 -17.68
C GLY A 50 -25.62 -22.45 -18.25
N LYS A 51 -24.84 -21.43 -17.88
CA LYS A 51 -25.13 -20.02 -18.24
C LYS A 51 -24.67 -19.61 -19.63
N GLU A 52 -23.77 -20.37 -20.24
CA GLU A 52 -23.22 -20.07 -21.55
C GLU A 52 -23.86 -20.97 -22.63
N ALA A 53 -24.14 -20.39 -23.79
CA ALA A 53 -24.83 -21.09 -24.86
C ALA A 53 -23.94 -22.03 -25.68
N PHE A 54 -22.62 -21.81 -25.67
CA PHE A 54 -21.67 -22.50 -26.52
C PHE A 54 -20.93 -23.61 -25.77
N LYS A 55 -20.71 -24.74 -26.48
CA LYS A 55 -20.02 -25.93 -25.92
C LYS A 55 -18.49 -25.84 -25.92
N SER A 56 -17.93 -24.75 -26.41
CA SER A 56 -16.50 -24.49 -26.44
C SER A 56 -16.26 -22.99 -26.44
N VAL A 57 -15.15 -22.54 -25.80
CA VAL A 57 -14.76 -21.14 -25.79
C VAL A 57 -14.51 -20.61 -27.20
N HIS A 58 -14.07 -21.48 -28.12
CA HIS A 58 -13.78 -21.13 -29.52
C HIS A 58 -15.02 -20.83 -30.37
N LEU A 59 -16.19 -21.22 -29.90
CA LEU A 59 -17.48 -20.92 -30.53
C LEU A 59 -18.15 -19.70 -29.90
N ALA A 60 -17.65 -19.24 -28.74
CA ALA A 60 -18.20 -18.10 -28.02
C ALA A 60 -17.76 -16.77 -28.64
N GLU A 61 -18.61 -15.76 -28.54
CA GLU A 61 -18.24 -14.41 -28.97
C GLU A 61 -17.14 -13.81 -28.11
N PHE A 62 -16.25 -13.06 -28.77
CA PHE A 62 -15.21 -12.31 -28.07
C PHE A 62 -15.84 -11.25 -27.18
N PRO A 63 -15.38 -11.07 -25.92
CA PRO A 63 -16.02 -10.18 -24.97
C PRO A 63 -15.99 -8.72 -25.43
N LYS A 64 -17.10 -8.03 -25.24
CA LYS A 64 -17.25 -6.59 -25.45
C LYS A 64 -17.27 -5.88 -24.10
N ALA A 65 -16.60 -4.73 -24.00
CA ALA A 65 -16.61 -3.93 -22.79
C ALA A 65 -18.04 -3.43 -22.48
N ASN A 66 -18.51 -3.65 -21.26
CA ASN A 66 -19.73 -3.06 -20.76
C ASN A 66 -19.43 -1.73 -20.10
N THR A 67 -19.50 -0.65 -20.88
CA THR A 67 -19.14 0.71 -20.42
C THR A 67 -20.04 1.23 -19.29
N VAL A 68 -21.26 0.70 -19.16
CA VAL A 68 -22.19 1.09 -18.08
C VAL A 68 -21.70 0.63 -16.70
N MET A 69 -20.89 -0.44 -16.66
CA MET A 69 -20.34 -0.97 -15.41
C MET A 69 -19.00 -0.32 -15.02
N ILE A 70 -18.46 0.58 -15.82
CA ILE A 70 -17.19 1.25 -15.54
C ILE A 70 -17.45 2.40 -14.58
N ASP A 71 -16.98 2.24 -13.32
CA ASP A 71 -16.99 3.29 -12.30
C ASP A 71 -15.55 3.76 -12.04
N LYS A 72 -15.20 4.90 -12.65
CA LYS A 72 -13.85 5.47 -12.55
C LYS A 72 -13.48 5.90 -11.14
N ALA A 73 -14.45 6.36 -10.34
CA ALA A 73 -14.21 6.71 -8.94
C ALA A 73 -13.89 5.47 -8.10
N LEU A 74 -14.62 4.38 -8.31
CA LEU A 74 -14.35 3.11 -7.65
C LEU A 74 -13.00 2.51 -8.10
N GLU A 75 -12.68 2.57 -9.39
CA GLU A 75 -11.38 2.12 -9.91
C GLU A 75 -10.23 2.88 -9.24
N SER A 76 -10.33 4.21 -9.11
CA SER A 76 -9.34 5.05 -8.43
C SER A 76 -9.17 4.66 -6.96
N LYS A 77 -10.28 4.52 -6.23
CA LYS A 77 -10.26 4.08 -4.82
C LYS A 77 -9.61 2.71 -4.66
N MET A 78 -9.94 1.76 -5.53
CA MET A 78 -9.35 0.41 -5.48
C MET A 78 -7.87 0.42 -5.83
N ALA A 79 -7.43 1.26 -6.78
CA ALA A 79 -6.01 1.44 -7.08
C ALA A 79 -5.24 2.01 -5.88
N GLN A 80 -5.82 2.97 -5.16
CA GLN A 80 -5.25 3.48 -3.91
C GLN A 80 -5.18 2.40 -2.82
N ALA A 81 -6.24 1.60 -2.65
CA ALA A 81 -6.26 0.50 -1.68
C ALA A 81 -5.16 -0.53 -1.97
N GLN A 82 -4.97 -0.90 -3.24
CA GLN A 82 -3.90 -1.80 -3.67
C GLN A 82 -2.52 -1.21 -3.42
N LEU A 83 -2.31 0.05 -3.75
CA LEU A 83 -1.03 0.73 -3.55
C LEU A 83 -0.68 0.81 -2.07
N ILE A 84 -1.59 1.29 -1.22
CA ILE A 84 -1.38 1.37 0.23
C ILE A 84 -1.10 -0.03 0.81
N SER A 85 -1.90 -1.03 0.44
CA SER A 85 -1.69 -2.41 0.90
C SER A 85 -0.34 -2.96 0.48
N SER A 86 0.09 -2.71 -0.77
CA SER A 86 1.39 -3.13 -1.29
C SER A 86 2.55 -2.48 -0.52
N LEU A 87 2.46 -1.17 -0.24
CA LEU A 87 3.46 -0.46 0.56
C LEU A 87 3.57 -1.04 1.97
N VAL A 88 2.44 -1.24 2.66
CA VAL A 88 2.43 -1.83 4.01
C VAL A 88 3.01 -3.26 4.01
N LEU A 89 2.65 -4.09 3.03
CA LEU A 89 3.18 -5.45 2.91
C LEU A 89 4.70 -5.45 2.63
N SER A 90 5.20 -4.49 1.84
CA SER A 90 6.63 -4.33 1.62
C SER A 90 7.40 -3.95 2.88
N LEU A 91 6.83 -3.03 3.70
CA LEU A 91 7.39 -2.67 5.01
C LEU A 91 7.40 -3.86 5.98
N ARG A 92 6.31 -4.63 6.03
CA ARG A 92 6.27 -5.87 6.82
C ARG A 92 7.33 -6.89 6.38
N ALA A 93 7.55 -7.03 5.07
CA ALA A 93 8.56 -7.93 4.53
C ALA A 93 9.98 -7.48 4.90
N LYS A 94 10.26 -6.17 4.87
CA LYS A 94 11.55 -5.58 5.29
C LYS A 94 11.89 -5.96 6.72
N GLU A 95 10.92 -5.90 7.64
CA GLU A 95 11.08 -6.28 9.05
C GLU A 95 10.79 -7.76 9.34
N LYS A 96 10.53 -8.56 8.32
CA LYS A 96 10.20 -9.99 8.46
C LYS A 96 8.98 -10.26 9.35
N ILE A 97 8.05 -9.30 9.45
CA ILE A 97 6.82 -9.42 10.22
C ILE A 97 5.78 -10.13 9.38
N LYS A 98 5.35 -11.32 9.81
CA LYS A 98 4.31 -12.09 9.13
C LYS A 98 2.97 -11.32 9.11
N VAL A 99 2.20 -11.41 8.01
CA VAL A 99 0.88 -10.76 7.92
C VAL A 99 -0.10 -11.27 9.01
N ARG A 100 0.08 -12.48 9.52
CA ARG A 100 -0.74 -13.02 10.64
C ARG A 100 -0.51 -12.29 11.96
N GLN A 101 0.67 -11.70 12.16
CA GLN A 101 0.94 -10.83 13.30
C GLN A 101 0.17 -9.52 13.10
N PRO A 102 -0.86 -9.21 13.92
CA PRO A 102 -1.53 -7.92 13.83
C PRO A 102 -0.57 -6.81 14.26
N LEU A 103 -0.70 -5.64 13.66
CA LEU A 103 -0.02 -4.42 14.06
C LEU A 103 -1.06 -3.36 14.43
N GLN A 104 -0.64 -2.37 15.21
CA GLN A 104 -1.57 -1.40 15.77
C GLN A 104 -2.12 -0.48 14.70
N LYS A 105 -1.25 0.27 14.02
CA LYS A 105 -1.73 1.29 13.10
C LYS A 105 -0.78 1.58 11.94
N ILE A 106 -1.35 2.20 10.91
CA ILE A 106 -0.61 2.94 9.89
C ILE A 106 -1.05 4.39 9.90
N MET A 107 -0.15 5.27 9.52
CA MET A 107 -0.43 6.68 9.27
C MET A 107 -0.30 6.98 7.78
N ILE A 108 -1.22 7.76 7.25
CA ILE A 108 -1.24 8.15 5.84
C ILE A 108 -1.47 9.66 5.76
N PRO A 109 -0.51 10.44 5.26
CA PRO A 109 -0.73 11.86 4.98
C PRO A 109 -1.75 12.03 3.87
N VAL A 110 -2.65 12.98 4.03
CA VAL A 110 -3.67 13.34 3.04
C VAL A 110 -3.57 14.82 2.72
N ALA A 111 -3.59 15.13 1.42
CA ALA A 111 -3.45 16.50 0.96
C ALA A 111 -4.78 17.26 0.90
N SER A 112 -5.93 16.56 0.92
CA SER A 112 -7.25 17.16 0.81
C SER A 112 -8.32 16.39 1.59
N ALA A 113 -9.42 17.07 1.91
CA ALA A 113 -10.59 16.45 2.54
C ALA A 113 -11.22 15.37 1.64
N GLU A 114 -11.20 15.55 0.33
CA GLU A 114 -11.70 14.58 -0.63
C GLU A 114 -10.89 13.28 -0.59
N GLN A 115 -9.56 13.37 -0.59
CA GLN A 115 -8.68 12.21 -0.45
C GLN A 115 -8.91 11.50 0.89
N LYS A 116 -9.17 12.26 1.96
CA LYS A 116 -9.52 11.71 3.28
C LYS A 116 -10.77 10.85 3.22
N GLU A 117 -11.84 11.35 2.58
CA GLU A 117 -13.08 10.60 2.41
C GLU A 117 -12.90 9.35 1.55
N GLU A 118 -12.12 9.45 0.46
CA GLU A 118 -11.81 8.31 -0.39
C GLU A 118 -11.09 7.19 0.36
N ILE A 119 -10.07 7.51 1.17
CA ILE A 119 -9.32 6.53 1.95
C ILE A 119 -10.20 5.95 3.07
N LEU A 120 -11.03 6.76 3.73
CA LEU A 120 -11.96 6.26 4.74
C LEU A 120 -12.95 5.24 4.16
N ALA A 121 -13.45 5.47 2.94
CA ALA A 121 -14.37 4.54 2.27
C ALA A 121 -13.75 3.15 1.98
N ILE A 122 -12.42 3.05 1.85
CA ILE A 122 -11.69 1.79 1.59
C ILE A 122 -10.91 1.29 2.82
N SER A 123 -11.00 1.98 3.96
CA SER A 123 -10.19 1.72 5.15
C SER A 123 -10.32 0.28 5.66
N ASP A 124 -11.53 -0.27 5.69
CA ASP A 124 -11.78 -1.62 6.17
C ASP A 124 -11.17 -2.69 5.24
N LEU A 125 -11.16 -2.44 3.93
CA LEU A 125 -10.48 -3.34 2.98
C LEU A 125 -8.98 -3.38 3.27
N ILE A 126 -8.36 -2.22 3.44
CA ILE A 126 -6.92 -2.11 3.74
C ILE A 126 -6.61 -2.79 5.08
N LYS A 127 -7.35 -2.46 6.16
CA LYS A 127 -7.15 -3.07 7.49
C LYS A 127 -7.19 -4.60 7.44
N HIS A 128 -8.17 -5.14 6.74
CA HIS A 128 -8.32 -6.59 6.61
C HIS A 128 -7.23 -7.24 5.79
N GLU A 129 -6.77 -6.59 4.71
CA GLU A 129 -5.74 -7.15 3.83
C GLU A 129 -4.38 -7.19 4.51
N VAL A 130 -3.99 -6.09 5.15
CA VAL A 130 -2.67 -5.98 5.77
C VAL A 130 -2.64 -6.28 7.27
N ASN A 131 -3.78 -6.67 7.87
CA ASN A 131 -3.94 -7.05 9.27
C ASN A 131 -3.44 -5.97 10.25
N ILE A 132 -4.01 -4.79 10.13
CA ILE A 132 -3.83 -3.67 11.06
C ILE A 132 -5.14 -3.33 11.75
N LYS A 133 -5.07 -2.71 12.93
CA LYS A 133 -6.24 -2.34 13.71
C LYS A 133 -6.80 -0.98 13.28
N GLU A 134 -5.94 -0.03 12.98
CA GLU A 134 -6.29 1.38 12.81
C GLU A 134 -5.55 2.04 11.64
N ILE A 135 -6.24 2.98 10.97
CA ILE A 135 -5.66 3.88 9.99
C ILE A 135 -5.83 5.30 10.50
N GLU A 136 -4.74 5.99 10.72
CA GLU A 136 -4.71 7.39 11.09
C GLU A 136 -4.38 8.24 9.86
N LEU A 137 -5.23 9.24 9.57
CA LEU A 137 -5.03 10.15 8.46
C LEU A 137 -4.51 11.48 8.99
N LEU A 138 -3.37 11.92 8.47
CA LEU A 138 -2.69 13.13 8.89
C LEU A 138 -2.82 14.22 7.83
N GLU A 139 -2.98 15.45 8.26
CA GLU A 139 -3.05 16.61 7.35
C GLU A 139 -1.66 17.05 6.88
N ASP A 140 -0.60 16.66 7.60
CA ASP A 140 0.78 16.97 7.26
C ASP A 140 1.67 15.71 7.31
N ALA A 141 2.49 15.51 6.29
CA ALA A 141 3.48 14.44 6.24
C ALA A 141 4.65 14.65 7.24
N SER A 142 4.81 15.87 7.75
CA SER A 142 5.88 16.19 8.70
C SER A 142 5.74 15.49 10.05
N ASP A 143 4.54 15.02 10.40
CA ASP A 143 4.31 14.29 11.64
C ASP A 143 4.83 12.84 11.58
N ILE A 144 5.13 12.34 10.37
CA ILE A 144 5.59 10.97 10.14
C ILE A 144 7.09 10.90 9.84
N LEU A 145 7.66 11.98 9.31
CA LEU A 145 9.03 12.01 8.81
C LEU A 145 9.83 13.03 9.58
N VAL A 146 10.81 12.56 10.35
CA VAL A 146 11.89 13.43 10.78
C VAL A 146 12.77 13.67 9.56
N LYS A 147 12.55 14.80 8.91
CA LYS A 147 13.42 15.23 7.83
C LYS A 147 14.75 15.65 8.39
N GLN A 148 15.81 15.06 7.88
CA GLN A 148 17.17 15.52 8.14
C GLN A 148 17.69 16.21 6.89
N ILE A 149 18.29 17.36 7.11
CA ILE A 149 18.93 18.13 6.06
C ILE A 149 20.45 18.00 6.19
N LYS A 150 21.12 17.73 5.08
CA LYS A 150 22.59 17.64 5.01
C LYS A 150 23.09 18.57 3.92
N PRO A 151 24.24 19.23 4.13
CA PRO A 151 24.83 20.05 3.07
C PRO A 151 25.34 19.17 1.92
N ASN A 152 25.07 19.57 0.68
CA ASN A 152 25.63 18.96 -0.50
C ASN A 152 27.07 19.49 -0.69
N PHE A 153 28.04 18.74 -0.20
CA PHE A 153 29.45 19.13 -0.24
C PHE A 153 30.00 19.33 -1.66
N LYS A 154 29.42 18.68 -2.67
CA LYS A 154 29.85 18.81 -4.05
C LYS A 154 29.51 20.19 -4.62
N VAL A 155 28.36 20.73 -4.23
CA VAL A 155 27.86 22.01 -4.71
C VAL A 155 28.38 23.16 -3.84
N LEU A 156 28.33 23.01 -2.51
CA LEU A 156 28.73 24.04 -1.55
C LEU A 156 30.25 24.17 -1.38
N GLY A 157 31.01 23.10 -1.58
CA GLY A 157 32.45 23.10 -1.41
C GLY A 157 33.19 24.17 -2.25
N PRO A 158 32.94 24.28 -3.56
CA PRO A 158 33.55 25.33 -4.38
C PRO A 158 33.12 26.75 -3.98
N ARG A 159 31.88 26.91 -3.42
CA ARG A 159 31.29 28.21 -3.10
C ARG A 159 31.77 28.74 -1.74
N PHE A 160 31.92 27.91 -0.75
CA PHE A 160 32.23 28.30 0.65
C PHE A 160 33.61 27.89 1.13
N GLY A 161 34.31 27.00 0.47
CA GLY A 161 35.71 26.66 0.74
C GLY A 161 36.03 26.44 2.24
N LYS A 162 36.80 27.34 2.84
CA LYS A 162 37.19 27.26 4.25
C LYS A 162 36.05 27.44 5.25
N ASP A 163 34.98 28.11 4.85
CA ASP A 163 33.78 28.38 5.67
C ASP A 163 32.79 27.21 5.65
N MET A 164 33.08 26.13 4.93
CA MET A 164 32.20 24.96 4.79
C MET A 164 31.81 24.33 6.11
N ARG A 165 32.68 24.44 7.16
CA ARG A 165 32.37 23.98 8.51
C ARG A 165 31.20 24.73 9.13
N PHE A 166 31.15 26.05 8.93
CA PHE A 166 30.05 26.88 9.45
C PHE A 166 28.78 26.63 8.69
N VAL A 167 28.87 26.43 7.37
CA VAL A 167 27.72 26.03 6.52
C VAL A 167 27.13 24.70 6.98
N SER A 168 27.98 23.71 7.23
CA SER A 168 27.54 22.39 7.70
C SER A 168 26.80 22.48 9.03
N THR A 169 27.32 23.26 9.97
CA THR A 169 26.67 23.46 11.27
C THR A 169 25.36 24.23 11.14
N ALA A 170 25.31 25.27 10.33
CA ALA A 170 24.10 26.05 10.08
C ALA A 170 23.00 25.21 9.44
N VAL A 171 23.33 24.41 8.40
CA VAL A 171 22.38 23.52 7.74
C VAL A 171 21.88 22.42 8.67
N GLN A 172 22.73 21.80 9.47
CA GLN A 172 22.33 20.75 10.42
C GLN A 172 21.44 21.23 11.56
N ASN A 173 21.50 22.53 11.89
CA ASN A 173 20.68 23.15 12.93
C ASN A 173 19.35 23.73 12.42
N LEU A 174 19.05 23.60 11.13
CA LEU A 174 17.75 24.02 10.58
C LEU A 174 16.64 23.18 11.21
N ASP A 175 15.59 23.85 11.64
CA ASP A 175 14.40 23.21 12.18
C ASP A 175 13.48 22.66 11.09
N ALA A 176 12.41 21.97 11.50
CA ALA A 176 11.46 21.36 10.57
C ALA A 176 10.74 22.40 9.70
N ASP A 177 10.51 23.62 10.23
CA ASP A 177 9.83 24.67 9.51
C ASP A 177 10.72 25.28 8.42
N ALA A 178 12.00 25.49 8.72
CA ALA A 178 13.00 25.93 7.74
C ALA A 178 13.19 24.88 6.61
N ILE A 179 13.15 23.59 6.94
CA ILE A 179 13.21 22.52 5.93
C ILE A 179 11.97 22.54 5.03
N LYS A 180 10.77 22.78 5.56
CA LYS A 180 9.55 22.96 4.77
C LYS A 180 9.62 24.20 3.89
N GLU A 181 10.20 25.27 4.39
CA GLU A 181 10.32 26.54 3.65
C GLU A 181 11.22 26.37 2.42
N ILE A 182 12.40 25.76 2.57
CA ILE A 182 13.31 25.51 1.45
C ILE A 182 12.71 24.56 0.41
N GLU A 183 11.93 23.57 0.81
CA GLU A 183 11.22 22.67 -0.12
C GLU A 183 10.12 23.41 -0.89
N LYS A 184 9.43 24.34 -0.25
CA LYS A 184 8.29 25.06 -0.85
C LYS A 184 8.72 26.23 -1.73
N GLN A 185 9.72 26.99 -1.27
CA GLN A 185 10.18 28.21 -1.93
C GLN A 185 11.38 27.97 -2.86
N GLY A 186 12.08 26.83 -2.68
CA GLY A 186 13.28 26.47 -3.44
C GLY A 186 14.55 27.13 -2.92
N HIS A 187 14.45 28.07 -1.95
CA HIS A 187 15.58 28.79 -1.35
C HIS A 187 15.28 29.14 0.10
N LEU A 188 16.34 29.35 0.89
CA LEU A 188 16.26 29.77 2.29
C LEU A 188 17.44 30.69 2.62
N GLU A 189 17.20 31.80 3.35
CA GLU A 189 18.25 32.64 3.89
C GLU A 189 18.74 32.08 5.23
N VAL A 190 20.03 31.78 5.31
CA VAL A 190 20.67 31.21 6.51
C VAL A 190 21.84 32.05 6.92
N GLU A 191 21.98 32.33 8.21
CA GLU A 191 23.13 33.02 8.77
C GLU A 191 24.33 32.07 8.89
N ILE A 192 25.39 32.35 8.15
CA ILE A 192 26.63 31.58 8.12
C ILE A 192 27.78 32.50 8.57
N ASN A 193 28.39 32.23 9.73
CA ASN A 193 29.50 33.00 10.24
C ASN A 193 29.26 34.53 10.30
N GLY A 194 28.02 34.94 10.75
CA GLY A 194 27.64 36.35 10.88
C GLY A 194 27.27 37.05 9.57
N LYS A 195 27.11 36.28 8.45
CA LYS A 195 26.65 36.78 7.16
C LYS A 195 25.46 35.99 6.68
N PHE A 196 24.43 36.67 6.17
CA PHE A 196 23.31 36.01 5.52
C PHE A 196 23.72 35.50 4.15
N SER A 197 23.39 34.26 3.87
CA SER A 197 23.63 33.62 2.57
C SER A 197 22.41 32.83 2.17
N THR A 198 22.02 32.95 0.91
CA THR A 198 20.91 32.19 0.36
C THR A 198 21.39 30.78 0.01
N LEU A 199 20.75 29.78 0.55
CA LEU A 199 20.89 28.38 0.17
C LEU A 199 19.75 27.99 -0.75
N GLU A 200 20.07 27.28 -1.84
CA GLU A 200 19.09 26.72 -2.77
C GLU A 200 18.80 25.26 -2.43
N LEU A 201 17.68 24.72 -2.92
CA LEU A 201 17.34 23.31 -2.72
C LEU A 201 18.42 22.36 -3.25
N SER A 202 19.16 22.76 -4.29
CA SER A 202 20.31 22.04 -4.86
C SER A 202 21.54 21.99 -3.95
N ASP A 203 21.64 22.94 -3.01
CA ASP A 203 22.74 23.07 -2.05
C ASP A 203 22.63 22.09 -0.87
N VAL A 204 21.48 21.44 -0.72
CA VAL A 204 21.17 20.56 0.41
C VAL A 204 20.64 19.22 -0.05
N GLU A 205 20.87 18.19 0.74
CA GLU A 205 20.28 16.88 0.58
C GLU A 205 19.29 16.65 1.72
N ILE A 206 17.99 16.62 1.41
CA ILE A 206 16.95 16.32 2.38
C ILE A 206 16.71 14.83 2.39
N THR A 207 16.96 14.21 3.54
CA THR A 207 16.73 12.78 3.78
C THR A 207 15.67 12.60 4.85
N SER A 208 14.74 11.69 4.62
CA SER A 208 13.77 11.31 5.63
C SER A 208 14.34 10.19 6.48
N GLN A 209 14.31 10.34 7.80
CA GLN A 209 14.60 9.25 8.73
C GLN A 209 13.29 8.70 9.30
N ASP A 210 13.25 7.37 9.41
CA ASP A 210 12.17 6.71 10.13
C ASP A 210 12.22 7.12 11.62
N ILE A 211 11.06 7.45 12.19
CA ILE A 211 10.94 7.64 13.63
C ILE A 211 11.12 6.27 14.29
N GLU A 212 11.76 6.21 15.45
CA GLU A 212 11.92 4.95 16.18
C GLU A 212 10.58 4.25 16.38
N GLY A 213 10.50 2.97 15.96
CA GLY A 213 9.24 2.20 15.97
C GLY A 213 8.36 2.37 14.74
N TRP A 214 8.74 3.23 13.78
CA TRP A 214 8.00 3.48 12.55
C TRP A 214 8.84 3.19 11.31
N LEU A 215 8.19 2.62 10.31
CA LEU A 215 8.79 2.44 8.99
C LEU A 215 7.99 3.20 7.95
N VAL A 216 8.66 3.89 7.06
CA VAL A 216 8.01 4.69 6.02
C VAL A 216 8.33 4.14 4.64
N ALA A 217 7.31 4.09 3.80
CA ALA A 217 7.43 3.82 2.37
C ALA A 217 6.60 4.82 1.58
N ASN A 218 7.11 5.20 0.42
CA ASN A 218 6.40 6.07 -0.51
C ASN A 218 6.42 5.50 -1.93
N GLN A 219 5.39 5.80 -2.68
CA GLN A 219 5.32 5.54 -4.11
C GLN A 219 4.41 6.57 -4.77
N GLY A 220 4.98 7.39 -5.65
CA GLY A 220 4.28 8.53 -6.23
C GLY A 220 3.85 9.52 -5.14
N ALA A 221 2.59 9.87 -5.12
CA ALA A 221 2.02 10.80 -4.14
C ALA A 221 1.56 10.13 -2.83
N VAL A 222 1.67 8.80 -2.71
CA VAL A 222 1.21 8.06 -1.54
C VAL A 222 2.39 7.73 -0.64
N THR A 223 2.31 8.18 0.61
CA THR A 223 3.25 7.85 1.69
C THR A 223 2.49 7.08 2.77
N VAL A 224 3.12 6.04 3.31
CA VAL A 224 2.56 5.23 4.40
C VAL A 224 3.63 5.04 5.46
N ALA A 225 3.28 5.31 6.71
CA ALA A 225 4.08 4.95 7.87
C ALA A 225 3.43 3.80 8.62
N LEU A 226 4.19 2.77 8.92
CA LEU A 226 3.76 1.57 9.62
C LEU A 226 4.35 1.56 11.02
N ASP A 227 3.50 1.49 12.04
CA ASP A 227 3.91 1.20 13.42
C ASP A 227 4.31 -0.28 13.52
N VAL A 228 5.58 -0.54 13.78
CA VAL A 228 6.11 -1.90 13.94
C VAL A 228 6.23 -2.33 15.40
N THR A 229 5.77 -1.49 16.32
CA THR A 229 5.76 -1.80 17.76
C THR A 229 4.75 -2.92 18.04
N ILE A 230 5.22 -4.03 18.58
CA ILE A 230 4.38 -5.17 18.95
C ILE A 230 4.13 -5.14 20.45
N THR A 231 2.94 -4.71 20.84
CA THR A 231 2.49 -4.78 22.24
C THR A 231 2.24 -6.23 22.67
N GLU A 232 2.21 -6.50 23.97
CA GLU A 232 1.94 -7.84 24.49
C GLU A 232 0.60 -8.40 23.96
N SER A 233 -0.46 -7.60 23.97
CA SER A 233 -1.76 -7.99 23.44
C SER A 233 -1.73 -8.36 21.95
N LEU A 234 -1.00 -7.59 21.12
CA LEU A 234 -0.83 -7.89 19.69
C LEU A 234 -0.01 -9.17 19.47
N ARG A 235 0.97 -9.41 20.35
CA ARG A 235 1.78 -10.63 20.32
C ARG A 235 0.95 -11.86 20.65
N GLU A 236 0.13 -11.82 21.71
CA GLU A 236 -0.77 -12.89 22.09
C GLU A 236 -1.76 -13.22 20.97
N GLU A 237 -2.38 -12.17 20.35
CA GLU A 237 -3.26 -12.37 19.22
C GLU A 237 -2.53 -13.01 18.03
N GLY A 238 -1.29 -12.59 17.76
CA GLY A 238 -0.44 -13.17 16.71
C GLY A 238 -0.15 -14.65 16.94
N ILE A 239 0.18 -15.03 18.18
CA ILE A 239 0.41 -16.42 18.60
C ILE A 239 -0.87 -17.25 18.44
N ALA A 240 -2.01 -16.74 18.90
CA ALA A 240 -3.28 -17.42 18.76
C ALA A 240 -3.62 -17.71 17.29
N ARG A 241 -3.43 -16.73 16.39
CA ARG A 241 -3.65 -16.90 14.94
C ARG A 241 -2.68 -17.91 14.31
N GLU A 242 -1.43 -17.93 14.74
CA GLU A 242 -0.45 -18.91 14.26
C GLU A 242 -0.80 -20.32 14.74
N LEU A 243 -1.25 -20.49 15.99
CA LEU A 243 -1.72 -21.77 16.53
C LEU A 243 -2.92 -22.30 15.74
N VAL A 244 -3.93 -21.47 15.50
CA VAL A 244 -5.09 -21.84 14.67
C VAL A 244 -4.63 -22.33 13.29
N ASN A 245 -3.71 -21.59 12.66
CA ASN A 245 -3.21 -22.00 11.34
C ASN A 245 -2.46 -23.34 11.39
N ARG A 246 -1.63 -23.56 12.40
CA ARG A 246 -0.90 -24.85 12.57
C ARG A 246 -1.84 -26.01 12.82
N ILE A 247 -2.86 -25.81 13.66
CA ILE A 247 -3.89 -26.83 13.93
C ILE A 247 -4.63 -27.16 12.63
N GLN A 248 -5.03 -26.17 11.84
CA GLN A 248 -5.72 -26.40 10.58
C GLN A 248 -4.83 -27.14 9.56
N ASN A 249 -3.54 -26.82 9.49
CA ASN A 249 -2.61 -27.55 8.63
C ASN A 249 -2.44 -29.01 9.10
N LEU A 250 -2.27 -29.25 10.40
CA LEU A 250 -2.20 -30.60 10.95
C LEU A 250 -3.47 -31.42 10.65
N ARG A 251 -4.67 -30.81 10.79
CA ARG A 251 -5.93 -31.46 10.43
C ARG A 251 -5.94 -31.86 8.95
N LYS A 252 -5.54 -30.94 8.06
CA LYS A 252 -5.45 -31.20 6.63
C LYS A 252 -4.47 -32.33 6.31
N ASP A 253 -3.27 -32.29 6.90
CA ASP A 253 -2.22 -33.29 6.66
C ASP A 253 -2.62 -34.65 7.21
N SER A 254 -3.46 -34.70 8.26
CA SER A 254 -4.02 -35.94 8.85
C SER A 254 -5.30 -36.42 8.14
N GLY A 255 -5.72 -35.77 7.06
CA GLY A 255 -6.91 -36.18 6.30
C GLY A 255 -8.25 -35.91 6.96
N PHE A 256 -8.30 -35.06 8.00
CA PHE A 256 -9.56 -34.63 8.61
C PHE A 256 -10.30 -33.63 7.69
N GLU A 257 -11.60 -33.84 7.54
CA GLU A 257 -12.45 -32.88 6.83
C GLU A 257 -12.45 -31.51 7.53
N LEU A 258 -12.27 -30.48 6.74
CA LEU A 258 -12.36 -29.09 7.20
C LEU A 258 -13.82 -28.65 7.07
N THR A 259 -14.57 -28.76 8.15
CA THR A 259 -15.93 -28.20 8.24
C THR A 259 -15.88 -26.70 8.56
#